data_453cb9c78d38e3b57febef5f868585d8
#
_entry.id   453cb9c78d38e3b57febef5f868585d8
#
_cell.length_a   1.000
_cell.length_b   1.000
_cell.length_c   1.000
_cell.angle_alpha   90.00
_cell.angle_beta   90.00
_cell.angle_gamma   90.00
#
_symmetry.space_group_name_H-M   'P 1'
#
loop_
_entity.id
_entity.type
_entity.pdbx_description
1 polymer ?
#
loop_
_entity_poly.entity_id
_entity_poly.type
_entity_poly.pdbx_seq_one_letter_code
_entity_poly.pdbx_strand_id
1 'polypeptide(L)'
;MAKYVLSPQAQKSLLQISKYTLDTYGQQQKKIYLKMLRERMRTAAKKPNSGQPRNEIKEGYYSIRAERHHIYYRVRDTHIDIIDILHQSMEPKLHL
;
A
#
# COMPACT_ATOMS: atom_id res chain seq x y z
N MET A 1 -6.40 16.02 -8.12
CA MET A 1 -7.33 15.47 -7.15
C MET A 1 -6.71 14.28 -6.42
N ALA A 2 -6.79 14.25 -5.09
CA ALA A 2 -6.11 13.24 -4.29
C ALA A 2 -6.97 11.98 -4.15
N LYS A 3 -6.77 11.04 -5.05
CA LYS A 3 -7.59 9.83 -5.12
C LYS A 3 -6.72 8.60 -5.36
N TYR A 4 -7.05 7.50 -4.68
CA TYR A 4 -6.39 6.23 -4.95
C TYR A 4 -7.43 5.15 -5.23
N VAL A 5 -7.05 4.17 -6.03
CA VAL A 5 -7.88 3.02 -6.37
C VAL A 5 -7.11 1.76 -6.01
N LEU A 6 -7.76 0.85 -5.31
CA LEU A 6 -7.15 -0.43 -4.91
C LEU A 6 -7.33 -1.45 -6.03
N SER A 7 -6.24 -2.08 -6.44
CA SER A 7 -6.32 -3.24 -7.32
C SER A 7 -7.00 -4.40 -6.59
N PRO A 8 -7.50 -5.42 -7.31
CA PRO A 8 -8.03 -6.63 -6.65
C PRO A 8 -7.01 -7.27 -5.72
N GLN A 9 -5.73 -7.30 -6.12
CA GLN A 9 -4.67 -7.86 -5.30
C GLN A 9 -4.45 -7.03 -4.03
N ALA A 10 -4.48 -5.69 -4.14
CA ALA A 10 -4.35 -4.82 -2.98
C ALA A 10 -5.50 -4.98 -2.01
N GLN A 11 -6.73 -5.16 -2.53
CA GLN A 11 -7.90 -5.42 -1.69
C GLN A 11 -7.73 -6.72 -0.91
N LYS A 12 -7.25 -7.76 -1.57
CA LYS A 12 -6.99 -9.05 -0.93
C LYS A 12 -5.92 -8.93 0.15
N SER A 13 -4.85 -8.19 -0.14
CA SER A 13 -3.78 -7.98 0.83
C SER A 13 -4.30 -7.22 2.06
N LEU A 14 -5.14 -6.21 1.87
CA LEU A 14 -5.73 -5.48 2.99
C LEU A 14 -6.58 -6.38 3.88
N LEU A 15 -7.37 -7.28 3.29
CA LEU A 15 -8.15 -8.24 4.06
C LEU A 15 -7.26 -9.17 4.88
N GLN A 16 -6.16 -9.63 4.29
CA GLN A 16 -5.21 -10.49 4.99
C GLN A 16 -4.53 -9.75 6.14
N ILE A 17 -4.11 -8.51 5.91
CA ILE A 17 -3.53 -7.67 6.95
C ILE A 17 -4.52 -7.43 8.09
N SER A 18 -5.77 -7.14 7.73
CA SER A 18 -6.84 -6.91 8.71
C SER A 18 -7.03 -8.13 9.61
N LYS A 19 -7.14 -9.30 8.99
CA LYS A 19 -7.35 -10.56 9.74
C LYS A 19 -6.16 -10.88 10.62
N TYR A 20 -4.95 -10.78 10.08
CA TYR A 20 -3.74 -11.07 10.84
C TYR A 20 -3.60 -10.13 12.03
N THR A 21 -3.86 -8.83 11.84
CA THR A 21 -3.71 -7.86 12.91
C THR A 21 -4.77 -8.08 13.98
N LEU A 22 -6.01 -8.39 13.59
CA LEU A 22 -7.07 -8.70 14.52
C LEU A 22 -6.70 -9.93 15.39
N ASP A 23 -6.28 -11.01 14.73
CA ASP A 23 -5.98 -12.27 15.41
C ASP A 23 -4.76 -12.16 16.33
N THR A 24 -3.78 -11.33 15.96
CA THR A 24 -2.53 -11.22 16.70
C THR A 24 -2.57 -10.15 17.77
N TYR A 25 -3.17 -8.99 17.47
CA TYR A 25 -3.08 -7.81 18.33
C TYR A 25 -4.44 -7.26 18.80
N GLY A 26 -5.54 -7.79 18.29
CA GLY A 26 -6.87 -7.38 18.72
C GLY A 26 -7.50 -6.28 17.89
N GLN A 27 -8.77 -5.99 18.19
CA GLN A 27 -9.63 -5.10 17.42
C GLN A 27 -9.11 -3.66 17.39
N GLN A 28 -8.64 -3.16 18.53
CA GLN A 28 -8.17 -1.78 18.61
C GLN A 28 -6.97 -1.56 17.70
N GLN A 29 -5.99 -2.46 17.79
CA GLN A 29 -4.77 -2.36 16.98
C GLN A 29 -5.09 -2.52 15.49
N LYS A 30 -6.05 -3.37 15.15
CA LYS A 30 -6.49 -3.51 13.77
C LYS A 30 -7.00 -2.18 13.22
N LYS A 31 -7.86 -1.48 13.98
CA LYS A 31 -8.41 -0.19 13.56
C LYS A 31 -7.31 0.85 13.34
N ILE A 32 -6.36 0.91 14.27
CA ILE A 32 -5.25 1.86 14.20
C ILE A 32 -4.39 1.58 12.96
N TYR A 33 -4.06 0.33 12.74
CA TYR A 33 -3.18 -0.05 11.64
C TYR A 33 -3.81 0.20 10.28
N LEU A 34 -5.07 -0.19 10.10
CA LEU A 34 -5.78 0.05 8.84
C LEU A 34 -5.98 1.54 8.56
N LYS A 35 -6.24 2.32 9.60
CA LYS A 35 -6.34 3.78 9.45
C LYS A 35 -5.02 4.36 8.98
N MET A 36 -3.91 3.92 9.56
CA MET A 36 -2.57 4.36 9.17
C MET A 36 -2.31 4.03 7.70
N LEU A 37 -2.63 2.82 7.25
CA LEU A 37 -2.46 2.44 5.85
C LEU A 37 -3.26 3.34 4.92
N ARG A 38 -4.53 3.60 5.25
CA ARG A 38 -5.37 4.47 4.43
C ARG A 38 -4.83 5.89 4.36
N GLU A 39 -4.33 6.41 5.46
CA GLU A 39 -3.75 7.75 5.48
C GLU A 39 -2.49 7.85 4.63
N ARG A 40 -1.64 6.80 4.64
CA ARG A 40 -0.45 6.76 3.80
C ARG A 40 -0.82 6.72 2.32
N MET A 41 -1.88 5.97 1.96
CA MET A 41 -2.35 5.94 0.58
C MET A 41 -2.90 7.30 0.14
N ARG A 42 -3.63 8.01 1.01
CA ARG A 42 -4.10 9.36 0.70
C ARG A 42 -2.95 10.33 0.51
N THR A 43 -1.94 10.24 1.35
CA THR A 43 -0.74 11.10 1.23
C THR A 43 -0.04 10.85 -0.09
N ALA A 44 0.10 9.58 -0.49
CA ALA A 44 0.69 9.24 -1.78
C ALA A 44 -0.13 9.79 -2.94
N ALA A 45 -1.46 9.74 -2.82
CA ALA A 45 -2.34 10.28 -3.86
C ALA A 45 -2.22 11.80 -3.99
N LYS A 46 -1.99 12.50 -2.88
CA LYS A 46 -1.81 13.96 -2.89
C LYS A 46 -0.47 14.36 -3.49
N LYS A 47 0.57 13.59 -3.24
CA LYS A 47 1.93 13.86 -3.73
C LYS A 47 2.51 12.60 -4.36
N PRO A 48 2.03 12.25 -5.56
CA PRO A 48 2.41 10.96 -6.16
C PRO A 48 3.90 10.77 -6.39
N ASN A 49 4.63 11.85 -6.61
CA ASN A 49 6.07 11.77 -6.87
C ASN A 49 6.90 11.75 -5.58
N SER A 50 6.27 11.79 -4.42
CA SER A 50 7.00 11.76 -3.14
C SER A 50 7.43 10.35 -2.74
N GLY A 51 6.87 9.32 -3.36
CA GLY A 51 7.28 7.95 -3.11
C GLY A 51 8.63 7.64 -3.72
N GLN A 52 9.20 6.51 -3.32
CA GLN A 52 10.47 6.06 -3.86
C GLN A 52 10.22 5.37 -5.20
N PRO A 53 10.90 5.81 -6.29
CA PRO A 53 10.78 5.11 -7.57
C PRO A 53 11.26 3.67 -7.47
N ARG A 54 10.52 2.76 -8.10
CA ARG A 54 10.81 1.33 -8.09
C ARG A 54 10.88 0.78 -9.51
N ASN A 55 11.61 1.48 -10.37
CA ASN A 55 11.75 1.06 -11.77
C ASN A 55 12.47 -0.28 -11.91
N GLU A 56 13.25 -0.68 -10.92
CA GLU A 56 13.90 -1.98 -10.91
C GLU A 56 12.89 -3.14 -10.80
N ILE A 57 11.68 -2.86 -10.25
CA ILE A 57 10.61 -3.84 -10.19
C ILE A 57 9.81 -3.79 -11.48
N LYS A 58 9.34 -2.60 -11.82
CA LYS A 58 8.63 -2.33 -13.06
C LYS A 58 8.60 -0.83 -13.31
N GLU A 59 8.84 -0.43 -14.54
CA GLU A 59 8.86 0.98 -14.89
C GLU A 59 7.59 1.69 -14.46
N GLY A 60 7.74 2.83 -13.81
CA GLY A 60 6.63 3.65 -13.35
C GLY A 60 6.07 3.27 -11.98
N TYR A 61 6.63 2.26 -11.34
CA TYR A 61 6.21 1.89 -9.98
C TYR A 61 6.89 2.78 -8.95
N TYR A 62 6.13 3.07 -7.89
CA TYR A 62 6.60 3.79 -6.71
C TYR A 62 6.26 3.01 -5.46
N SER A 63 6.93 3.29 -4.37
CA SER A 63 6.56 2.72 -3.08
C SER A 63 6.68 3.74 -1.97
N ILE A 64 5.86 3.57 -0.93
CA ILE A 64 5.99 4.29 0.33
C ILE A 64 5.95 3.28 1.45
N ARG A 65 6.72 3.57 2.50
CA ARG A 65 6.72 2.72 3.68
C ARG A 65 5.56 3.11 4.59
N ALA A 66 4.89 2.09 5.14
CA ALA A 66 3.81 2.27 6.11
C ALA A 66 4.04 1.25 7.22
N GLU A 67 4.83 1.63 8.23
CA GLU A 67 5.23 0.78 9.35
C GLU A 67 5.91 -0.49 8.85
N ARG A 68 5.27 -1.65 8.98
CA ARG A 68 5.84 -2.94 8.60
C ARG A 68 5.52 -3.33 7.16
N HIS A 69 4.80 -2.48 6.44
CA HIS A 69 4.38 -2.75 5.07
C HIS A 69 4.91 -1.71 4.12
N HIS A 70 4.99 -2.07 2.85
CA HIS A 70 5.28 -1.16 1.76
C HIS A 70 4.09 -1.14 0.83
N ILE A 71 3.66 0.07 0.48
CA ILE A 71 2.54 0.28 -0.44
C ILE A 71 3.13 0.58 -1.81
N TYR A 72 2.84 -0.27 -2.80
CA TYR A 72 3.32 -0.09 -4.17
C TYR A 72 2.21 0.49 -5.02
N TYR A 73 2.53 1.54 -5.76
CA TYR A 73 1.51 2.22 -6.55
C TYR A 73 2.08 2.72 -7.87
N ARG A 74 1.18 3.07 -8.76
CA ARG A 74 1.47 3.62 -10.07
C ARG A 74 0.64 4.88 -10.28
N VAL A 75 1.26 5.92 -10.84
CA VAL A 75 0.59 7.21 -11.05
C VAL A 75 -0.23 7.17 -12.33
N ARG A 76 -1.48 7.63 -12.23
CA ARG A 76 -2.38 7.82 -13.37
C ARG A 76 -2.74 9.29 -13.46
N ASP A 77 -3.51 9.68 -14.51
CA ASP A 77 -3.85 11.08 -14.74
C ASP A 77 -4.72 11.68 -13.62
N THR A 78 -5.69 10.91 -13.13
CA THR A 78 -6.66 11.40 -12.14
C THR A 78 -6.51 10.77 -10.76
N HIS A 79 -5.64 9.77 -10.63
CA HIS A 79 -5.53 9.01 -9.39
C HIS A 79 -4.22 8.23 -9.38
N ILE A 80 -3.97 7.52 -8.29
CA ILE A 80 -2.93 6.50 -8.26
C ILE A 80 -3.59 5.12 -8.13
N ASP A 81 -3.01 4.12 -8.79
CA ASP A 81 -3.42 2.73 -8.62
C ASP A 81 -2.55 2.11 -7.54
N ILE A 82 -3.16 1.62 -6.47
CA ILE A 82 -2.45 0.83 -5.47
C ILE A 82 -2.32 -0.59 -6.03
N ILE A 83 -1.09 -0.96 -6.37
CA ILE A 83 -0.81 -2.25 -7.00
C ILE A 83 -0.90 -3.37 -5.98
N ASP A 84 -0.22 -3.19 -4.84
CA ASP A 84 -0.25 -4.15 -3.76
C ASP A 84 0.31 -3.53 -2.49
N ILE A 85 0.08 -4.21 -1.36
CA ILE A 85 0.62 -3.83 -0.06
C ILE A 85 1.34 -5.06 0.47
N LEU A 86 2.66 -4.99 0.55
CA LEU A 86 3.49 -6.13 0.93
C LEU A 86 4.16 -5.89 2.27
N HIS A 87 4.26 -6.97 3.06
CA HIS A 87 5.04 -6.94 4.30
C HIS A 87 6.52 -6.71 3.96
N GLN A 88 7.24 -6.02 4.85
CA GLN A 88 8.65 -5.67 4.62
C GLN A 88 9.55 -6.89 4.39
N SER A 89 9.15 -8.07 4.86
CA SER A 89 9.90 -9.30 4.67
C SER A 89 9.66 -9.97 3.31
N MET A 90 8.67 -9.48 2.55
CA MET A 90 8.33 -10.07 1.24
C MET A 90 9.17 -9.46 0.15
N GLU A 91 9.67 -10.30 -0.75
CA GLU A 91 10.44 -9.83 -1.91
C GLU A 91 9.50 -9.30 -2.99
N PRO A 92 9.54 -7.99 -3.31
CA PRO A 92 8.60 -7.42 -4.28
C PRO A 92 8.63 -8.10 -5.65
N LYS A 93 9.81 -8.52 -6.11
CA LYS A 93 9.95 -9.12 -7.44
C LYS A 93 9.23 -10.45 -7.55
N LEU A 94 8.94 -11.11 -6.41
CA LEU A 94 8.22 -12.38 -6.41
C LEU A 94 6.70 -12.18 -6.39
N HIS A 95 6.23 -10.99 -6.09
CA HIS A 95 4.80 -10.71 -5.89
C HIS A 95 4.21 -9.70 -6.87
N LEU A 96 5.05 -8.88 -7.48
CA LEU A 96 4.60 -7.80 -8.37
C LEU A 96 4.98 -8.06 -9.86
#